data_65a5c68ac48ed1eb43299bd35b213a3e
#
_entry.id   65a5c68ac48ed1eb43299bd35b213a3e
#
_cell.length_a   1.000
_cell.length_b   1.000
_cell.length_c   1.000
_cell.angle_alpha   90.00
_cell.angle_beta   90.00
_cell.angle_gamma   90.00
#
_symmetry.space_group_name_H-M   'P 1'
#
loop_
_entity.id
_entity.type
_entity.pdbx_description
1 polymer ?
#
loop_
_entity_poly.entity_id
_entity_poly.type
_entity_poly.pdbx_seq_one_letter_code
_entity_poly.pdbx_strand_id
1 'polypeptide(L)'
;MLTLTLQPPSKCTSAVSLKRIAIIPTVLMLAGCLGPVADLYPDDIGERPVPVYVVQVGWHAGLVVETEHLSDTFPVHEQMPEAAYLKIGWGDDKYYPDPDPTFWVLLRAVFWPSRSVLHVVGMDVPVANYFPGSEVITLHLSEKGMEQLTEFVVHYFRRDDDDGKPIYHSYGRYGKSAFFKARGRYYIPKTSNVWTARALRSAGVPITPIYAPTARNVMRQAGRAAERD
;
A
#
# COMPACT_ATOMS: atom_id res chain seq x y z
N MET A 1 16.63 18.96 84.29
CA MET A 1 15.58 19.70 83.56
C MET A 1 15.90 19.53 82.06
N LEU A 2 15.35 18.49 81.40
CA LEU A 2 15.60 18.19 79.99
C LEU A 2 14.43 18.72 79.19
N THR A 3 14.72 19.69 78.33
CA THR A 3 13.74 20.23 77.40
C THR A 3 13.75 19.44 76.12
N LEU A 4 12.69 18.69 75.85
CA LEU A 4 12.49 18.00 74.58
C LEU A 4 11.86 19.03 73.52
N THR A 5 12.61 19.29 72.50
CA THR A 5 12.10 20.04 71.30
C THR A 5 11.49 19.06 70.29
N LEU A 6 10.17 19.20 70.09
CA LEU A 6 9.41 18.46 69.07
C LEU A 6 9.60 19.14 67.70
N GLN A 7 10.09 18.37 66.73
CA GLN A 7 10.20 18.78 65.32
C GLN A 7 8.86 18.52 64.59
N PRO A 8 8.36 19.43 63.75
CA PRO A 8 7.12 19.20 63.03
C PRO A 8 7.32 18.26 61.82
N PRO A 9 6.27 17.54 61.41
CA PRO A 9 6.33 16.55 60.31
C PRO A 9 6.51 17.23 58.95
N SER A 10 7.44 16.70 58.16
CA SER A 10 7.69 17.06 56.78
C SER A 10 6.48 16.73 55.88
N LYS A 11 5.94 17.72 55.23
CA LYS A 11 4.90 17.58 54.20
C LYS A 11 5.50 16.91 52.95
N CYS A 12 5.13 15.64 52.72
CA CYS A 12 5.38 14.93 51.49
C CYS A 12 4.41 15.47 50.41
N THR A 13 4.86 16.41 49.62
CA THR A 13 4.15 16.83 48.40
C THR A 13 4.47 15.85 47.29
N SER A 14 3.57 14.92 47.03
CA SER A 14 3.60 14.06 45.85
C SER A 14 3.48 14.92 44.61
N ALA A 15 4.57 15.10 43.88
CA ALA A 15 4.58 15.68 42.55
C ALA A 15 3.87 14.70 41.59
N VAL A 16 2.60 14.95 41.35
CA VAL A 16 1.82 14.27 40.29
C VAL A 16 2.44 14.66 38.95
N SER A 17 3.05 13.66 38.33
CA SER A 17 3.83 13.77 37.10
C SER A 17 2.99 14.39 35.97
N LEU A 18 3.33 15.59 35.53
CA LEU A 18 2.77 16.29 34.36
C LEU A 18 3.01 15.54 33.02
N LYS A 19 3.70 14.41 33.05
CA LYS A 19 4.03 13.61 31.83
C LYS A 19 2.82 12.88 31.22
N ARG A 20 1.70 12.74 31.93
CA ARG A 20 0.51 12.04 31.41
C ARG A 20 -0.41 12.90 30.54
N ILE A 21 -0.30 14.22 30.58
CA ILE A 21 -1.20 15.13 29.86
C ILE A 21 -0.75 15.36 28.40
N ALA A 22 0.53 15.17 28.09
CA ALA A 22 1.06 15.39 26.73
C ALA A 22 0.81 14.21 25.76
N ILE A 23 0.51 13.00 26.24
CA ILE A 23 0.32 11.80 25.42
C ILE A 23 -1.05 11.79 24.73
N ILE A 24 -2.08 12.28 25.41
CA ILE A 24 -3.46 12.28 24.89
C ILE A 24 -3.64 13.17 23.62
N PRO A 25 -3.16 14.42 23.57
CA PRO A 25 -3.28 15.24 22.37
C PRO A 25 -2.43 14.73 21.21
N THR A 26 -1.28 14.08 21.47
CA THR A 26 -0.44 13.49 20.41
C THR A 26 -1.11 12.27 19.77
N VAL A 27 -1.81 11.44 20.53
CA VAL A 27 -2.58 10.31 20.02
C VAL A 27 -3.80 10.78 19.22
N LEU A 28 -4.47 11.84 19.65
CA LEU A 28 -5.59 12.44 18.90
C LEU A 28 -5.15 13.09 17.58
N MET A 29 -3.97 13.72 17.51
CA MET A 29 -3.44 14.26 16.25
C MET A 29 -3.06 13.14 15.25
N LEU A 30 -2.61 11.99 15.72
CA LEU A 30 -2.33 10.83 14.86
C LEU A 30 -3.59 10.18 14.31
N ALA A 31 -4.72 10.26 15.02
CA ALA A 31 -5.99 9.72 14.55
C ALA A 31 -6.58 10.51 13.36
N GLY A 32 -6.34 11.83 13.28
CA GLY A 32 -6.80 12.68 12.17
C GLY A 32 -6.21 12.32 10.80
N CYS A 33 -5.08 11.60 10.75
CA CYS A 33 -4.46 11.14 9.50
C CYS A 33 -4.98 9.79 8.99
N LEU A 34 -5.94 9.17 9.67
CA LEU A 34 -6.42 7.81 9.37
C LEU A 34 -7.74 7.79 8.58
N GLY A 35 -8.46 8.90 8.52
CA GLY A 35 -9.71 9.04 7.77
C GLY A 35 -9.49 9.12 6.24
N PRO A 36 -10.53 9.02 5.41
CA PRO A 36 -10.45 9.29 3.99
C PRO A 36 -10.06 10.76 3.75
N VAL A 37 -9.41 11.02 2.62
CA VAL A 37 -9.22 12.39 2.13
C VAL A 37 -10.49 12.75 1.37
N ALA A 38 -11.35 13.61 1.96
CA ALA A 38 -12.70 13.89 1.45
C ALA A 38 -12.71 14.29 -0.04
N ASP A 39 -11.73 15.08 -0.48
CA ASP A 39 -11.61 15.49 -1.89
C ASP A 39 -11.21 14.38 -2.85
N LEU A 40 -10.65 13.25 -2.34
CA LEU A 40 -10.20 12.12 -3.16
C LEU A 40 -11.17 10.94 -3.10
N TYR A 41 -11.91 10.82 -1.99
CA TYR A 41 -12.87 9.74 -1.77
C TYR A 41 -14.15 10.30 -1.17
N PRO A 42 -14.95 11.06 -1.96
CA PRO A 42 -16.23 11.61 -1.53
C PRO A 42 -17.19 10.50 -1.12
N ASP A 43 -18.15 10.82 -0.23
CA ASP A 43 -19.11 9.83 0.27
C ASP A 43 -20.16 9.47 -0.81
N ASP A 44 -20.45 10.37 -1.74
CA ASP A 44 -21.35 10.10 -2.87
C ASP A 44 -20.67 9.22 -3.91
N ILE A 45 -21.24 8.04 -4.18
CA ILE A 45 -20.76 7.11 -5.19
C ILE A 45 -20.79 7.71 -6.61
N GLY A 46 -21.73 8.62 -6.89
CA GLY A 46 -21.81 9.30 -8.18
C GLY A 46 -20.60 10.18 -8.48
N GLU A 47 -19.84 10.58 -7.47
CA GLU A 47 -18.58 11.32 -7.61
C GLU A 47 -17.36 10.40 -7.72
N ARG A 48 -17.57 9.08 -7.72
CA ARG A 48 -16.53 8.04 -7.82
C ARG A 48 -16.77 7.12 -9.02
N PRO A 49 -16.64 7.62 -10.27
CA PRO A 49 -16.97 6.86 -11.46
C PRO A 49 -15.94 5.79 -11.86
N VAL A 50 -14.72 5.81 -11.29
CA VAL A 50 -13.59 5.00 -11.75
C VAL A 50 -13.46 3.70 -10.96
N PRO A 51 -13.71 2.52 -11.57
CA PRO A 51 -13.54 1.25 -10.90
C PRO A 51 -12.05 0.88 -10.75
N VAL A 52 -11.71 0.38 -9.59
CA VAL A 52 -10.39 -0.20 -9.28
C VAL A 52 -10.60 -1.50 -8.51
N TYR A 53 -9.82 -2.52 -8.83
CA TYR A 53 -10.03 -3.84 -8.25
C TYR A 53 -8.85 -4.21 -7.34
N VAL A 54 -9.18 -4.82 -6.21
CA VAL A 54 -8.21 -5.46 -5.33
C VAL A 54 -8.41 -6.96 -5.41
N VAL A 55 -7.39 -7.69 -5.84
CA VAL A 55 -7.46 -9.14 -6.02
C VAL A 55 -6.51 -9.86 -5.08
N GLN A 56 -6.99 -10.86 -4.36
CA GLN A 56 -6.15 -11.72 -3.54
C GLN A 56 -5.61 -12.89 -4.38
N VAL A 57 -4.29 -12.92 -4.59
CA VAL A 57 -3.60 -14.04 -5.24
C VAL A 57 -2.62 -14.64 -4.24
N GLY A 58 -2.97 -15.79 -3.68
CA GLY A 58 -2.17 -16.41 -2.63
C GLY A 58 -2.01 -15.50 -1.41
N TRP A 59 -0.79 -15.12 -1.10
CA TRP A 59 -0.44 -14.28 0.05
C TRP A 59 -0.42 -12.78 -0.25
N HIS A 60 -0.70 -12.40 -1.49
CA HIS A 60 -0.59 -11.03 -1.97
C HIS A 60 -1.95 -10.47 -2.36
N ALA A 61 -2.18 -9.23 -2.00
CA ALA A 61 -3.24 -8.41 -2.54
C ALA A 61 -2.66 -7.58 -3.69
N GLY A 62 -3.17 -7.78 -4.91
CA GLY A 62 -2.79 -7.03 -6.10
C GLY A 62 -3.78 -5.93 -6.40
N LEU A 63 -3.28 -4.85 -6.98
CA LEU A 63 -4.08 -3.74 -7.50
C LEU A 63 -4.33 -3.99 -8.99
N VAL A 64 -5.57 -3.87 -9.47
CA VAL A 64 -5.91 -3.93 -10.89
C VAL A 64 -6.64 -2.65 -11.27
N VAL A 65 -6.25 -2.07 -12.39
CA VAL A 65 -6.83 -0.85 -12.96
C VAL A 65 -7.19 -1.09 -14.41
N GLU A 66 -8.22 -0.42 -14.90
CA GLU A 66 -8.54 -0.36 -16.31
C GLU A 66 -7.58 0.61 -16.99
N THR A 67 -7.01 0.19 -18.13
CA THR A 67 -5.95 0.96 -18.81
C THR A 67 -6.47 2.30 -19.32
N GLU A 68 -7.74 2.40 -19.69
CA GLU A 68 -8.38 3.63 -20.16
C GLU A 68 -8.43 4.75 -19.11
N HIS A 69 -8.36 4.40 -17.82
CA HIS A 69 -8.34 5.37 -16.72
C HIS A 69 -6.93 5.78 -16.29
N LEU A 70 -5.88 5.21 -16.88
CA LEU A 70 -4.51 5.61 -16.62
C LEU A 70 -4.21 6.93 -17.30
N SER A 71 -3.57 7.85 -16.58
CA SER A 71 -3.13 9.10 -17.16
C SER A 71 -1.95 8.91 -18.13
N ASP A 72 -1.73 9.89 -19.01
CA ASP A 72 -0.61 9.93 -19.97
C ASP A 72 0.78 9.88 -19.28
N THR A 73 0.82 10.09 -17.97
CA THR A 73 2.04 9.96 -17.18
C THR A 73 2.43 8.52 -16.90
N PHE A 74 1.50 7.55 -17.11
CA PHE A 74 1.83 6.15 -16.96
C PHE A 74 2.88 5.75 -18.01
N PRO A 75 3.97 5.06 -17.59
CA PRO A 75 5.11 4.89 -18.47
C PRO A 75 4.82 3.94 -19.64
N VAL A 76 5.30 4.32 -20.80
CA VAL A 76 5.31 3.46 -21.99
C VAL A 76 6.67 2.76 -22.08
N HIS A 77 6.65 1.46 -22.36
CA HIS A 77 7.84 0.64 -22.56
C HIS A 77 7.49 -0.53 -23.49
N GLU A 78 8.38 -0.93 -24.39
CA GLU A 78 8.13 -2.02 -25.35
C GLU A 78 7.79 -3.38 -24.68
N GLN A 79 8.22 -3.58 -23.44
CA GLN A 79 7.91 -4.76 -22.63
C GLN A 79 6.69 -4.56 -21.72
N MET A 80 6.06 -3.38 -21.76
CA MET A 80 4.83 -3.13 -21.00
C MET A 80 3.68 -3.88 -21.65
N PRO A 81 2.88 -4.66 -20.89
CA PRO A 81 1.72 -5.34 -21.46
C PRO A 81 0.68 -4.34 -22.00
N GLU A 82 0.31 -4.49 -23.27
CA GLU A 82 -0.85 -3.82 -23.84
C GLU A 82 -2.08 -4.69 -23.56
N ALA A 83 -3.03 -4.18 -22.78
CA ALA A 83 -4.22 -4.90 -22.36
C ALA A 83 -5.29 -3.95 -21.80
N ALA A 84 -6.54 -4.40 -21.72
CA ALA A 84 -7.63 -3.62 -21.14
C ALA A 84 -7.48 -3.37 -19.63
N TYR A 85 -6.86 -4.30 -18.93
CA TYR A 85 -6.61 -4.22 -17.49
C TYR A 85 -5.13 -4.44 -17.21
N LEU A 86 -4.58 -3.69 -16.25
CA LEU A 86 -3.24 -3.93 -15.71
C LEU A 86 -3.31 -4.27 -14.22
N LYS A 87 -2.83 -5.48 -13.88
CA LYS A 87 -2.55 -5.81 -12.48
C LYS A 87 -1.14 -5.36 -12.14
N ILE A 88 -1.02 -4.60 -11.08
CA ILE A 88 0.24 -4.04 -10.63
C ILE A 88 0.52 -4.53 -9.20
N GLY A 89 1.72 -5.06 -9.01
CA GLY A 89 2.21 -5.50 -7.71
C GLY A 89 3.64 -5.04 -7.50
N TRP A 90 4.05 -4.86 -6.26
CA TRP A 90 5.40 -4.49 -5.86
C TRP A 90 5.98 -5.53 -4.92
N GLY A 91 7.25 -5.86 -5.07
CA GLY A 91 7.88 -6.89 -4.24
C GLY A 91 9.40 -6.92 -4.31
N ASP A 92 10.00 -7.88 -3.60
CA ASP A 92 11.45 -8.14 -3.60
C ASP A 92 11.96 -8.54 -5.00
N ASP A 93 13.13 -8.03 -5.39
CA ASP A 93 13.70 -8.22 -6.74
C ASP A 93 14.18 -9.64 -7.04
N LYS A 94 14.36 -10.48 -6.02
CA LYS A 94 14.80 -11.87 -6.18
C LYS A 94 13.69 -12.88 -5.87
N TYR A 95 12.89 -12.60 -4.82
CA TYR A 95 11.81 -13.48 -4.40
C TYR A 95 10.61 -13.41 -5.36
N TYR A 96 10.22 -12.20 -5.78
CA TYR A 96 8.98 -12.03 -6.54
C TYR A 96 9.06 -12.57 -7.99
N PRO A 97 10.16 -12.39 -8.75
CA PRO A 97 10.30 -12.96 -10.08
C PRO A 97 10.57 -14.48 -10.09
N ASP A 98 11.11 -15.04 -9.01
CA ASP A 98 11.49 -16.45 -8.93
C ASP A 98 10.24 -17.34 -8.87
N PRO A 99 10.06 -18.30 -9.79
CA PRO A 99 8.95 -19.24 -9.78
C PRO A 99 9.02 -20.26 -8.63
N ASP A 100 10.22 -20.57 -8.13
CA ASP A 100 10.46 -21.54 -7.06
C ASP A 100 11.51 -21.01 -6.04
N PRO A 101 11.16 -19.94 -5.30
CA PRO A 101 12.11 -19.30 -4.42
C PRO A 101 12.44 -20.20 -3.22
N THR A 102 13.73 -20.35 -2.95
CA THR A 102 14.18 -21.10 -1.78
C THR A 102 13.78 -20.39 -0.48
N PHE A 103 13.66 -21.18 0.61
CA PHE A 103 13.39 -20.64 1.94
C PHE A 103 14.37 -19.52 2.36
N TRP A 104 15.64 -19.63 1.99
CA TRP A 104 16.65 -18.62 2.28
C TRP A 104 16.42 -17.29 1.54
N VAL A 105 15.94 -17.36 0.30
CA VAL A 105 15.56 -16.15 -0.47
C VAL A 105 14.38 -15.45 0.20
N LEU A 106 13.38 -16.22 0.68
CA LEU A 106 12.26 -15.70 1.44
C LEU A 106 12.72 -15.02 2.74
N LEU A 107 13.53 -15.72 3.56
CA LEU A 107 14.04 -15.14 4.81
C LEU A 107 14.83 -13.86 4.56
N ARG A 108 15.68 -13.86 3.55
CA ARG A 108 16.44 -12.65 3.18
C ARG A 108 15.51 -11.50 2.80
N ALA A 109 14.51 -11.76 1.96
CA ALA A 109 13.55 -10.75 1.54
C ALA A 109 12.78 -10.15 2.74
N VAL A 110 12.48 -10.99 3.74
CA VAL A 110 11.71 -10.59 4.93
C VAL A 110 12.56 -9.75 5.91
N PHE A 111 13.79 -10.16 6.17
CA PHE A 111 14.59 -9.59 7.26
C PHE A 111 15.66 -8.58 6.81
N TRP A 112 16.09 -8.61 5.55
CA TRP A 112 17.10 -7.68 5.04
C TRP A 112 16.53 -6.75 3.97
N PRO A 113 16.75 -5.44 4.08
CA PRO A 113 16.32 -4.49 3.06
C PRO A 113 16.94 -4.82 1.70
N SER A 114 16.12 -5.26 0.75
CA SER A 114 16.49 -5.65 -0.60
C SER A 114 15.98 -4.66 -1.65
N ARG A 115 16.47 -4.78 -2.88
CA ARG A 115 15.90 -4.04 -4.00
C ARG A 115 14.50 -4.55 -4.29
N SER A 116 13.75 -3.74 -5.04
CA SER A 116 12.36 -4.06 -5.36
C SER A 116 12.09 -4.01 -6.86
N VAL A 117 11.01 -4.68 -7.26
CA VAL A 117 10.47 -4.68 -8.61
C VAL A 117 8.97 -4.38 -8.58
N LEU A 118 8.47 -3.82 -9.68
CA LEU A 118 7.05 -3.80 -10.03
C LEU A 118 6.77 -4.96 -11.00
N HIS A 119 5.71 -5.70 -10.74
CA HIS A 119 5.18 -6.71 -11.64
C HIS A 119 3.92 -6.15 -12.29
N VAL A 120 3.94 -6.02 -13.60
CA VAL A 120 2.79 -5.56 -14.40
C VAL A 120 2.29 -6.74 -15.22
N VAL A 121 1.01 -7.06 -15.08
CA VAL A 121 0.33 -8.15 -15.80
C VAL A 121 -0.82 -7.57 -16.58
N GLY A 122 -0.81 -7.76 -17.89
CA GLY A 122 -1.89 -7.37 -18.80
C GLY A 122 -2.98 -8.44 -18.90
N MET A 123 -4.23 -8.01 -18.91
CA MET A 123 -5.41 -8.87 -19.03
C MET A 123 -6.42 -8.23 -19.99
N ASP A 124 -6.96 -9.05 -20.92
CA ASP A 124 -7.97 -8.62 -21.88
C ASP A 124 -9.36 -9.20 -21.56
N VAL A 125 -9.52 -9.78 -20.38
CA VAL A 125 -10.77 -10.32 -19.84
C VAL A 125 -11.08 -9.73 -18.47
N PRO A 126 -12.35 -9.69 -18.05
CA PRO A 126 -12.73 -9.20 -16.73
C PRO A 126 -11.92 -9.84 -15.60
N VAL A 127 -11.59 -9.07 -14.58
CA VAL A 127 -10.69 -9.45 -13.47
C VAL A 127 -11.12 -10.77 -12.81
N ALA A 128 -12.42 -10.96 -12.56
CA ALA A 128 -12.95 -12.18 -11.96
C ALA A 128 -12.74 -13.43 -12.84
N ASN A 129 -12.73 -13.26 -14.17
CA ASN A 129 -12.53 -14.36 -15.12
C ASN A 129 -11.02 -14.73 -15.24
N TYR A 130 -10.14 -13.73 -15.06
CA TYR A 130 -8.70 -13.95 -15.11
C TYR A 130 -8.18 -14.64 -13.84
N PHE A 131 -8.81 -14.38 -12.69
CA PHE A 131 -8.46 -14.96 -11.40
C PHE A 131 -9.61 -15.81 -10.83
N PRO A 132 -9.97 -16.95 -11.46
CA PRO A 132 -11.05 -17.79 -11.00
C PRO A 132 -10.77 -18.32 -9.59
N GLY A 133 -11.73 -18.16 -8.69
CA GLY A 133 -11.61 -18.60 -7.29
C GLY A 133 -10.82 -17.64 -6.38
N SER A 134 -10.33 -16.52 -6.88
CA SER A 134 -9.74 -15.46 -6.07
C SER A 134 -10.83 -14.51 -5.56
N GLU A 135 -10.61 -14.00 -4.35
CA GLU A 135 -11.43 -12.89 -3.84
C GLU A 135 -11.08 -11.61 -4.61
N VAL A 136 -12.09 -10.96 -5.17
CA VAL A 136 -11.98 -9.68 -5.90
C VAL A 136 -12.92 -8.68 -5.24
N ILE A 137 -12.40 -7.53 -4.87
CA ILE A 137 -13.18 -6.40 -4.35
C ILE A 137 -13.07 -5.25 -5.35
N THR A 138 -14.20 -4.74 -5.77
CA THR A 138 -14.28 -3.51 -6.58
C THR A 138 -14.40 -2.32 -5.65
N LEU A 139 -13.60 -1.31 -5.89
CA LEU A 139 -13.65 0.00 -5.26
C LEU A 139 -13.92 1.02 -6.36
N HIS A 140 -14.64 2.06 -6.03
CA HIS A 140 -14.88 3.17 -6.94
C HIS A 140 -14.11 4.40 -6.46
N LEU A 141 -13.31 4.99 -7.33
CA LEU A 141 -12.51 6.18 -7.06
C LEU A 141 -13.08 7.40 -7.78
N SER A 142 -12.86 8.58 -7.23
CA SER A 142 -13.00 9.82 -8.00
C SER A 142 -11.90 9.89 -9.08
N GLU A 143 -12.10 10.68 -10.11
CA GLU A 143 -11.06 10.90 -11.14
C GLU A 143 -9.75 11.40 -10.50
N LYS A 144 -9.85 12.33 -9.56
CA LYS A 144 -8.69 12.83 -8.80
C LYS A 144 -8.03 11.74 -7.94
N GLY A 145 -8.82 10.84 -7.35
CA GLY A 145 -8.30 9.68 -6.62
C GLY A 145 -7.55 8.73 -7.54
N MET A 146 -8.05 8.49 -8.75
CA MET A 146 -7.37 7.67 -9.76
C MET A 146 -6.08 8.32 -10.27
N GLU A 147 -6.06 9.64 -10.45
CA GLU A 147 -4.84 10.39 -10.78
C GLU A 147 -3.77 10.18 -9.70
N GLN A 148 -4.12 10.36 -8.43
CA GLN A 148 -3.20 10.16 -7.30
C GLN A 148 -2.73 8.71 -7.18
N LEU A 149 -3.60 7.74 -7.49
CA LEU A 149 -3.20 6.34 -7.56
C LEU A 149 -2.16 6.11 -8.66
N THR A 150 -2.42 6.67 -9.85
CA THR A 150 -1.50 6.57 -11.00
C THR A 150 -0.16 7.21 -10.68
N GLU A 151 -0.15 8.42 -10.13
CA GLU A 151 1.08 9.11 -9.70
C GLU A 151 1.87 8.28 -8.67
N PHE A 152 1.17 7.69 -7.68
CA PHE A 152 1.80 6.81 -6.71
C PHE A 152 2.49 5.63 -7.40
N VAL A 153 1.82 4.94 -8.32
CA VAL A 153 2.39 3.79 -9.05
C VAL A 153 3.57 4.23 -9.91
N VAL A 154 3.41 5.31 -10.68
CA VAL A 154 4.42 5.89 -11.57
C VAL A 154 5.68 6.28 -10.80
N HIS A 155 5.54 6.83 -9.58
CA HIS A 155 6.66 7.15 -8.71
C HIS A 155 7.52 5.92 -8.38
N TYR A 156 6.94 4.73 -8.32
CA TYR A 156 7.70 3.52 -7.99
C TYR A 156 8.48 2.94 -9.14
N PHE A 157 8.21 3.30 -10.39
CA PHE A 157 9.09 2.90 -11.49
C PHE A 157 10.47 3.57 -11.33
N ARG A 158 11.51 2.74 -11.34
CA ARG A 158 12.86 3.25 -11.53
C ARG A 158 13.08 3.49 -13.00
N ARG A 159 13.44 4.69 -13.34
CA ARG A 159 13.65 5.13 -14.73
C ARG A 159 15.14 5.17 -15.03
N ASP A 160 15.45 4.97 -16.30
CA ASP A 160 16.78 5.18 -16.85
C ASP A 160 17.08 6.69 -16.85
N ASP A 161 18.34 7.04 -16.60
CA ASP A 161 18.77 8.44 -16.52
C ASP A 161 18.91 9.07 -17.92
N ASP A 162 19.10 8.24 -18.97
CA ASP A 162 19.32 8.72 -20.34
C ASP A 162 18.03 8.99 -21.09
N ASP A 163 17.05 8.09 -21.05
CA ASP A 163 15.81 8.19 -21.84
C ASP A 163 14.52 8.33 -20.98
N GLY A 164 14.65 8.29 -19.67
CA GLY A 164 13.53 8.42 -18.72
C GLY A 164 12.56 7.25 -18.71
N LYS A 165 12.83 6.16 -19.45
CA LYS A 165 11.96 4.98 -19.50
C LYS A 165 12.09 4.11 -18.28
N PRO A 166 11.05 3.32 -17.94
CA PRO A 166 11.16 2.31 -16.90
C PRO A 166 12.27 1.30 -17.21
N ILE A 167 13.10 0.98 -16.21
CA ILE A 167 14.14 -0.01 -16.39
C ILE A 167 13.51 -1.41 -16.33
N TYR A 168 13.49 -2.11 -17.45
CA TYR A 168 13.09 -3.51 -17.53
C TYR A 168 13.97 -4.39 -16.64
N HIS A 169 13.37 -5.37 -15.99
CA HIS A 169 14.07 -6.33 -15.14
C HIS A 169 14.06 -7.75 -15.74
N SER A 170 12.88 -8.32 -15.97
CA SER A 170 12.71 -9.66 -16.51
C SER A 170 11.30 -9.89 -17.03
N TYR A 171 11.10 -10.98 -17.77
CA TYR A 171 9.75 -11.45 -18.09
C TYR A 171 8.94 -11.74 -16.84
N GLY A 172 7.63 -11.60 -16.95
CA GLY A 172 6.70 -11.90 -15.87
C GLY A 172 6.53 -13.40 -15.64
N ARG A 173 5.83 -13.75 -14.57
CA ARG A 173 5.66 -15.15 -14.14
C ARG A 173 4.55 -15.88 -14.89
N TYR A 174 3.60 -15.16 -15.46
CA TYR A 174 2.44 -15.73 -16.15
C TYR A 174 1.79 -14.69 -17.09
N GLY A 175 1.14 -15.17 -18.14
CA GLY A 175 0.42 -14.33 -19.10
C GLY A 175 1.30 -13.29 -19.80
N LYS A 176 0.68 -12.23 -20.27
CA LYS A 176 1.37 -11.05 -20.80
C LYS A 176 1.87 -10.25 -19.59
N SER A 177 3.10 -10.46 -19.13
CA SER A 177 3.59 -9.74 -17.96
C SER A 177 5.09 -9.47 -17.98
N ALA A 178 5.50 -8.43 -17.26
CA ALA A 178 6.89 -8.00 -17.13
C ALA A 178 7.19 -7.49 -15.72
N PHE A 179 8.45 -7.64 -15.33
CA PHE A 179 9.00 -7.00 -14.15
C PHE A 179 9.85 -5.79 -14.53
N PHE A 180 9.66 -4.70 -13.80
CA PHE A 180 10.44 -3.48 -13.92
C PHE A 180 11.14 -3.18 -12.60
N LYS A 181 12.37 -2.63 -12.66
CA LYS A 181 13.06 -2.20 -11.45
C LYS A 181 12.26 -1.12 -10.75
N ALA A 182 12.13 -1.24 -9.43
CA ALA A 182 11.33 -0.32 -8.64
C ALA A 182 12.18 0.51 -7.66
N ARG A 183 11.58 1.61 -7.22
CA ARG A 183 12.09 2.43 -6.12
C ARG A 183 11.67 1.82 -4.78
N GLY A 184 12.43 2.16 -3.76
CA GLY A 184 12.22 1.69 -2.41
C GLY A 184 12.95 0.36 -2.13
N ARG A 185 12.94 -0.01 -0.86
CA ARG A 185 13.51 -1.28 -0.39
C ARG A 185 12.41 -2.13 0.20
N TYR A 186 12.45 -3.43 -0.14
CA TYR A 186 11.53 -4.42 0.40
C TYR A 186 12.11 -5.00 1.70
N TYR A 187 11.32 -5.05 2.74
CA TYR A 187 11.59 -5.67 4.04
C TYR A 187 10.34 -5.55 4.93
N ILE A 188 10.26 -6.29 6.03
CA ILE A 188 9.21 -6.04 7.03
C ILE A 188 9.56 -4.75 7.81
N PRO A 189 8.61 -3.78 7.95
CA PRO A 189 7.19 -3.83 7.60
C PRO A 189 6.80 -3.30 6.20
N LYS A 190 7.75 -3.05 5.30
CA LYS A 190 7.49 -2.58 3.93
C LYS A 190 7.32 -3.76 2.98
N THR A 191 6.17 -4.44 3.06
CA THR A 191 5.82 -5.60 2.22
C THR A 191 4.94 -5.19 1.04
N SER A 192 4.69 -6.14 0.10
CA SER A 192 3.77 -5.96 -1.03
C SER A 192 2.37 -5.53 -0.59
N ASN A 193 1.82 -6.17 0.43
CA ASN A 193 0.48 -5.86 0.93
C ASN A 193 0.39 -4.44 1.52
N VAL A 194 1.41 -4.02 2.26
CA VAL A 194 1.53 -2.65 2.78
C VAL A 194 1.68 -1.66 1.63
N TRP A 195 2.38 -2.01 0.55
CA TRP A 195 2.49 -1.18 -0.64
C TRP A 195 1.13 -1.00 -1.32
N THR A 196 0.37 -2.08 -1.54
CA THR A 196 -0.99 -2.02 -2.09
C THR A 196 -1.91 -1.15 -1.24
N ALA A 197 -1.85 -1.30 0.08
CA ALA A 197 -2.62 -0.46 0.99
C ALA A 197 -2.21 1.03 0.93
N ARG A 198 -0.92 1.33 0.70
CA ARG A 198 -0.45 2.70 0.49
C ARG A 198 -0.93 3.28 -0.83
N ALA A 199 -0.94 2.47 -1.91
CA ALA A 199 -1.48 2.86 -3.19
C ALA A 199 -2.96 3.24 -3.08
N LEU A 200 -3.78 2.38 -2.47
CA LEU A 200 -5.19 2.67 -2.19
C LEU A 200 -5.37 3.91 -1.30
N ARG A 201 -4.51 4.06 -0.30
CA ARG A 201 -4.54 5.24 0.59
C ARG A 201 -4.20 6.54 -0.14
N SER A 202 -3.27 6.52 -1.10
CA SER A 202 -2.97 7.71 -1.92
C SER A 202 -4.16 8.17 -2.75
N ALA A 203 -5.01 7.25 -3.16
CA ALA A 203 -6.29 7.52 -3.84
C ALA A 203 -7.41 8.02 -2.90
N GLY A 204 -7.14 8.17 -1.60
CA GLY A 204 -8.13 8.59 -0.61
C GLY A 204 -8.91 7.45 0.03
N VAL A 205 -8.78 6.20 -0.43
CA VAL A 205 -9.49 5.06 0.16
C VAL A 205 -9.23 4.97 1.67
N PRO A 206 -10.26 4.77 2.50
CA PRO A 206 -10.15 4.74 3.97
C PRO A 206 -9.50 3.45 4.47
N ILE A 207 -8.23 3.24 4.10
CA ILE A 207 -7.40 2.09 4.45
C ILE A 207 -6.18 2.55 5.25
N THR A 208 -5.79 1.77 6.26
CA THR A 208 -4.65 2.06 7.13
C THR A 208 -3.51 1.08 6.83
N PRO A 209 -2.45 1.52 6.12
CA PRO A 209 -1.39 0.63 5.65
C PRO A 209 -0.65 -0.14 6.74
N ILE A 210 -0.47 0.44 7.94
CA ILE A 210 0.20 -0.24 9.05
C ILE A 210 -0.57 -1.49 9.53
N TYR A 211 -1.89 -1.53 9.29
CA TYR A 211 -2.74 -2.69 9.60
C TYR A 211 -2.97 -3.60 8.39
N ALA A 212 -2.13 -3.49 7.35
CA ALA A 212 -2.22 -4.28 6.13
C ALA A 212 -0.99 -5.18 5.88
N PRO A 213 -0.41 -5.87 6.88
CA PRO A 213 0.78 -6.72 6.67
C PRO A 213 0.47 -7.98 5.86
N THR A 214 -0.78 -8.41 5.78
CA THR A 214 -1.23 -9.61 5.05
C THR A 214 -2.28 -9.26 4.00
N ALA A 215 -2.43 -10.12 2.97
CA ALA A 215 -3.48 -9.96 1.97
C ALA A 215 -4.88 -9.89 2.60
N ARG A 216 -5.18 -10.79 3.54
CA ARG A 216 -6.46 -10.78 4.29
C ARG A 216 -6.74 -9.42 4.95
N ASN A 217 -5.72 -8.76 5.49
CA ASN A 217 -5.90 -7.45 6.12
C ASN A 217 -6.20 -6.36 5.09
N VAL A 218 -5.57 -6.41 3.90
CA VAL A 218 -5.88 -5.51 2.79
C VAL A 218 -7.31 -5.74 2.33
N MET A 219 -7.68 -7.00 1.99
CA MET A 219 -9.03 -7.36 1.53
C MET A 219 -10.11 -6.94 2.52
N ARG A 220 -9.93 -7.23 3.81
CA ARG A 220 -10.90 -6.80 4.84
C ARG A 220 -11.07 -5.29 4.92
N GLN A 221 -10.00 -4.50 4.76
CA GLN A 221 -10.09 -3.04 4.78
C GLN A 221 -10.70 -2.50 3.49
N ALA A 222 -10.34 -3.07 2.32
CA ALA A 222 -10.94 -2.74 1.04
C ALA A 222 -12.43 -3.08 1.00
N GLY A 223 -12.84 -4.26 1.51
CA GLY A 223 -14.25 -4.64 1.62
C GLY A 223 -15.07 -3.65 2.44
N ARG A 224 -14.54 -3.19 3.59
CA ARG A 224 -15.21 -2.15 4.39
C ARG A 224 -15.30 -0.79 3.68
N ALA A 225 -14.36 -0.48 2.80
CA ALA A 225 -14.43 0.73 1.99
C ALA A 225 -15.48 0.57 0.90
N ALA A 226 -15.55 -0.61 0.23
CA ALA A 226 -16.56 -0.92 -0.77
C ALA A 226 -17.99 -0.97 -0.20
N GLU A 227 -18.19 -1.34 1.07
CA GLU A 227 -19.50 -1.29 1.73
C GLU A 227 -20.07 0.15 1.89
N ARG A 228 -19.26 1.17 1.61
CA ARG A 228 -19.67 2.58 1.58
C ARG A 228 -20.02 3.05 0.16
N ASP A 229 -19.77 2.20 -0.82
CA ASP A 229 -20.11 2.40 -2.23
C ASP A 229 -21.58 1.98 -2.44
#